data_d15026f27d4581157a164ace1078d148
#
_entry.id   d15026f27d4581157a164ace1078d148
#
_cell.length_a   1.000
_cell.length_b   1.000
_cell.length_c   1.000
_cell.angle_alpha   90.00
_cell.angle_beta   90.00
_cell.angle_gamma   90.00
#
_symmetry.space_group_name_H-M   'P 1'
#
loop_
_entity.id
_entity.type
_entity.pdbx_description
1 polymer ?
#
loop_
_entity_poly.entity_id
_entity_poly.type
_entity_poly.pdbx_seq_one_letter_code
_entity_poly.pdbx_strand_id
1 'polypeptide(L)'
;LGITEPAMFGVTLKLKYPFYAAIIGSAVGNAYCAATGVLAQALGAAGLPGFLSMLPKDYLNFAIGLILSMAVSAVLTAIFWKKFNIEREDNKAQTSVKEEVKEIEVQESTADTAEETNELYAPMKGEVLDVSKSADPAFASKAMGEGVAINPSEGVIYAPADGTISLIFPTKHAMGITLNSGIELLIHAGIDTVKMEGKGFETFVETGAKVKKGDKLLSFDMDLVKEKGYQTQTMFLVADAKGKEVEVIEATNADNDTKIMKLK
;
A
#
# COMPACT_ATOMS: atom_id res chain seq x y z
N LEU A 1 7.98 -4.54 -22.11
CA LEU A 1 9.24 -3.96 -22.53
C LEU A 1 9.33 -2.52 -22.01
N GLY A 2 9.93 -2.31 -20.85
CA GLY A 2 10.07 -1.00 -20.20
C GLY A 2 8.94 -0.62 -19.23
N ILE A 3 7.93 -1.43 -19.02
CA ILE A 3 6.89 -1.19 -18.00
C ILE A 3 7.44 -1.69 -16.66
N THR A 4 7.94 -0.78 -15.83
CA THR A 4 8.55 -1.08 -14.52
C THR A 4 7.56 -0.94 -13.37
N GLU A 5 6.41 -0.28 -13.62
CA GLU A 5 5.41 0.07 -12.60
C GLU A 5 4.88 -1.15 -11.82
N PRO A 6 4.44 -2.26 -12.43
CA PRO A 6 3.93 -3.40 -11.67
C PRO A 6 4.99 -4.02 -10.75
N ALA A 7 6.25 -4.10 -11.21
CA ALA A 7 7.34 -4.62 -10.38
C ALA A 7 7.73 -3.65 -9.27
N MET A 8 7.69 -2.35 -9.56
CA MET A 8 8.02 -1.30 -8.59
C MET A 8 6.97 -1.23 -7.49
N PHE A 9 5.69 -1.15 -7.83
CA PHE A 9 4.60 -1.05 -6.85
C PHE A 9 4.26 -2.38 -6.19
N GLY A 10 4.30 -3.49 -6.93
CA GLY A 10 3.95 -4.81 -6.42
C GLY A 10 4.98 -5.43 -5.48
N VAL A 11 6.27 -5.21 -5.71
CA VAL A 11 7.34 -5.89 -4.97
C VAL A 11 8.32 -4.89 -4.35
N THR A 12 8.88 -4.00 -5.16
CA THR A 12 10.06 -3.21 -4.77
C THR A 12 9.74 -2.19 -3.68
N LEU A 13 8.58 -1.50 -3.76
CA LEU A 13 8.14 -0.54 -2.75
C LEU A 13 7.58 -1.23 -1.50
N LYS A 14 6.89 -2.37 -1.64
CA LYS A 14 6.39 -3.15 -0.47
C LYS A 14 7.54 -3.63 0.42
N LEU A 15 8.62 -4.11 -0.16
CA LEU A 15 9.77 -4.63 0.58
C LEU A 15 10.79 -3.54 0.99
N LYS A 16 10.72 -2.34 0.42
CA LYS A 16 11.60 -1.17 0.64
C LYS A 16 13.09 -1.43 0.32
N TYR A 17 13.71 -2.47 0.88
CA TYR A 17 15.14 -2.74 0.70
C TYR A 17 15.58 -3.02 -0.75
N PRO A 18 14.80 -3.71 -1.62
CA PRO A 18 15.18 -3.84 -3.04
C PRO A 18 15.16 -2.49 -3.76
N PHE A 19 14.29 -1.57 -3.34
CA PHE A 19 14.23 -0.22 -3.88
C PHE A 19 15.52 0.56 -3.61
N TYR A 20 16.00 0.55 -2.35
CA TYR A 20 17.27 1.20 -2.00
C TYR A 20 18.46 0.53 -2.69
N ALA A 21 18.48 -0.79 -2.79
CA ALA A 21 19.53 -1.53 -3.50
C ALA A 21 19.57 -1.17 -5.00
N ALA A 22 18.40 -1.00 -5.64
CA ALA A 22 18.30 -0.61 -7.04
C ALA A 22 18.79 0.83 -7.28
N ILE A 23 18.47 1.78 -6.38
CA ILE A 23 18.99 3.17 -6.46
C ILE A 23 20.49 3.20 -6.38
N ILE A 24 21.09 2.51 -5.39
CA ILE A 24 22.56 2.49 -5.21
C ILE A 24 23.24 1.82 -6.41
N GLY A 25 22.73 0.68 -6.87
CA GLY A 25 23.30 0.00 -8.03
C GLY A 25 23.20 0.82 -9.31
N SER A 26 22.08 1.51 -9.53
CA SER A 26 21.91 2.44 -10.66
C SER A 26 22.89 3.61 -10.58
N ALA A 27 23.09 4.19 -9.38
CA ALA A 27 24.06 5.27 -9.20
C ALA A 27 25.49 4.84 -9.54
N VAL A 28 25.91 3.63 -9.13
CA VAL A 28 27.24 3.09 -9.44
C VAL A 28 27.42 2.86 -10.94
N GLY A 29 26.43 2.23 -11.61
CA GLY A 29 26.49 2.02 -13.06
C GLY A 29 26.54 3.33 -13.85
N ASN A 30 25.73 4.32 -13.47
CA ASN A 30 25.73 5.64 -14.09
C ASN A 30 27.03 6.40 -13.85
N ALA A 31 27.61 6.32 -12.66
CA ALA A 31 28.92 6.93 -12.36
C ALA A 31 30.03 6.35 -13.24
N TYR A 32 30.03 5.03 -13.47
CA TYR A 32 30.95 4.40 -14.39
C TYR A 32 30.79 4.88 -15.84
N CYS A 33 29.54 4.92 -16.33
CA CYS A 33 29.24 5.43 -17.68
C CYS A 33 29.67 6.89 -17.85
N ALA A 34 29.43 7.72 -16.84
CA ALA A 34 29.88 9.13 -16.85
C ALA A 34 31.40 9.25 -16.86
N ALA A 35 32.11 8.46 -16.04
CA ALA A 35 33.58 8.45 -15.98
C ALA A 35 34.26 7.96 -17.29
N THR A 36 33.59 7.07 -18.01
CA THR A 36 34.06 6.54 -19.29
C THR A 36 33.59 7.33 -20.51
N GLY A 37 32.80 8.42 -20.29
CA GLY A 37 32.36 9.32 -21.34
C GLY A 37 31.31 8.72 -22.27
N VAL A 38 30.52 7.76 -21.80
CA VAL A 38 29.37 7.18 -22.55
C VAL A 38 28.34 8.25 -22.81
N LEU A 39 28.00 8.50 -24.07
CA LEU A 39 27.04 9.52 -24.48
C LEU A 39 25.85 8.89 -25.23
N ALA A 40 24.64 9.25 -24.81
CA ALA A 40 23.43 8.93 -25.55
C ALA A 40 23.21 9.96 -26.68
N GLN A 41 22.87 9.48 -27.88
CA GLN A 41 22.55 10.32 -29.03
C GLN A 41 21.10 10.76 -29.05
N ALA A 42 20.22 10.02 -28.37
CA ALA A 42 18.79 10.31 -28.33
C ALA A 42 18.19 9.84 -27.00
N LEU A 43 17.04 10.38 -26.64
CA LEU A 43 16.20 9.83 -25.58
C LEU A 43 15.64 8.50 -26.09
N GLY A 44 16.13 7.40 -25.54
CA GLY A 44 15.75 6.04 -25.92
C GLY A 44 14.97 5.32 -24.84
N ALA A 45 14.46 4.15 -25.18
CA ALA A 45 13.78 3.27 -24.25
C ALA A 45 14.74 2.79 -23.15
N ALA A 46 14.22 2.67 -21.94
CA ALA A 46 15.00 2.12 -20.81
C ALA A 46 15.28 0.63 -20.98
N GLY A 47 16.39 0.15 -20.41
CA GLY A 47 16.78 -1.26 -20.43
C GLY A 47 17.54 -1.68 -21.67
N LEU A 48 17.40 -2.94 -22.10
CA LEU A 48 18.12 -3.50 -23.25
C LEU A 48 17.97 -2.67 -24.55
N PRO A 49 16.80 -2.13 -24.90
CA PRO A 49 16.68 -1.24 -26.07
C PRO A 49 17.51 0.05 -25.99
N GLY A 50 17.99 0.43 -24.80
CA GLY A 50 18.86 1.59 -24.59
C GLY A 50 20.17 1.53 -25.39
N PHE A 51 20.65 0.35 -25.77
CA PHE A 51 21.81 0.21 -26.66
C PHE A 51 21.62 0.95 -28.01
N LEU A 52 20.40 0.99 -28.52
CA LEU A 52 20.09 1.67 -29.78
C LEU A 52 20.26 3.20 -29.69
N SER A 53 20.28 3.74 -28.49
CA SER A 53 20.44 5.17 -28.23
C SER A 53 21.90 5.59 -28.00
N MET A 54 22.83 4.65 -27.97
CA MET A 54 24.26 4.89 -27.72
C MET A 54 25.04 4.91 -29.00
N LEU A 55 26.22 5.56 -28.96
CA LEU A 55 27.23 5.45 -30.05
C LEU A 55 27.83 4.02 -30.08
N PRO A 56 28.05 3.41 -31.25
CA PRO A 56 28.62 2.07 -31.34
C PRO A 56 29.97 1.92 -30.60
N LYS A 57 30.76 2.97 -30.52
CA LYS A 57 32.05 2.99 -29.77
C LYS A 57 31.85 2.84 -28.27
N ASP A 58 30.67 3.21 -27.73
CA ASP A 58 30.38 3.24 -26.31
C ASP A 58 29.61 1.99 -25.83
N TYR A 59 29.26 1.07 -26.77
CA TYR A 59 28.51 -0.15 -26.44
C TYR A 59 29.16 -1.00 -25.35
N LEU A 60 30.47 -1.18 -25.41
CA LEU A 60 31.20 -1.98 -24.42
C LEU A 60 31.14 -1.34 -23.04
N ASN A 61 31.40 -0.04 -22.94
CA ASN A 61 31.36 0.68 -21.65
C ASN A 61 29.97 0.77 -21.11
N PHE A 62 28.94 0.95 -21.96
CA PHE A 62 27.55 0.90 -21.55
C PHE A 62 27.15 -0.48 -21.00
N ALA A 63 27.57 -1.57 -21.69
CA ALA A 63 27.34 -2.94 -21.23
C ALA A 63 27.99 -3.22 -19.87
N ILE A 64 29.23 -2.76 -19.66
CA ILE A 64 29.93 -2.89 -18.37
C ILE A 64 29.18 -2.11 -17.28
N GLY A 65 28.76 -0.88 -17.54
CA GLY A 65 27.99 -0.08 -16.61
C GLY A 65 26.66 -0.73 -16.21
N LEU A 66 25.97 -1.34 -17.18
CA LEU A 66 24.73 -2.08 -16.95
C LEU A 66 24.97 -3.32 -16.07
N ILE A 67 25.97 -4.14 -16.39
CA ILE A 67 26.32 -5.31 -15.60
C ILE A 67 26.75 -4.93 -14.20
N LEU A 68 27.52 -3.86 -14.03
CA LEU A 68 27.95 -3.36 -12.73
C LEU A 68 26.74 -2.90 -11.88
N SER A 69 25.81 -2.16 -12.48
CA SER A 69 24.55 -1.74 -11.83
C SER A 69 23.76 -2.96 -11.34
N MET A 70 23.59 -3.97 -12.19
CA MET A 70 22.86 -5.19 -11.84
C MET A 70 23.56 -5.99 -10.74
N ALA A 71 24.88 -6.16 -10.82
CA ALA A 71 25.66 -6.90 -9.84
C ALA A 71 25.59 -6.23 -8.45
N VAL A 72 25.79 -4.91 -8.39
CA VAL A 72 25.71 -4.16 -7.13
C VAL A 72 24.31 -4.23 -6.54
N SER A 73 23.25 -4.06 -7.35
CA SER A 73 21.86 -4.17 -6.90
C SER A 73 21.55 -5.57 -6.35
N ALA A 74 22.01 -6.64 -7.02
CA ALA A 74 21.79 -8.02 -6.61
C ALA A 74 22.50 -8.32 -5.28
N VAL A 75 23.77 -7.93 -5.16
CA VAL A 75 24.56 -8.13 -3.92
C VAL A 75 23.93 -7.38 -2.74
N LEU A 76 23.58 -6.11 -2.92
CA LEU A 76 22.95 -5.32 -1.86
C LEU A 76 21.58 -5.88 -1.47
N THR A 77 20.78 -6.34 -2.43
CA THR A 77 19.50 -7.00 -2.16
C THR A 77 19.70 -8.26 -1.34
N ALA A 78 20.70 -9.10 -1.66
CA ALA A 78 21.01 -10.32 -0.91
C ALA A 78 21.49 -10.01 0.52
N ILE A 79 22.33 -8.98 0.71
CA ILE A 79 22.80 -8.53 2.03
C ILE A 79 21.61 -8.01 2.85
N PHE A 80 20.78 -7.15 2.27
CA PHE A 80 19.61 -6.60 2.96
C PHE A 80 18.58 -7.67 3.27
N TRP A 81 18.33 -8.62 2.37
CA TRP A 81 17.49 -9.77 2.63
C TRP A 81 17.94 -10.52 3.90
N LYS A 82 19.22 -10.87 3.97
CA LYS A 82 19.76 -11.59 5.13
C LYS A 82 19.59 -10.80 6.42
N LYS A 83 19.86 -9.50 6.40
CA LYS A 83 19.71 -8.62 7.56
C LYS A 83 18.24 -8.48 8.01
N PHE A 84 17.34 -8.21 7.07
CA PHE A 84 15.90 -8.05 7.38
C PHE A 84 15.22 -9.37 7.80
N ASN A 85 15.67 -10.53 7.31
CA ASN A 85 15.17 -11.81 7.79
C ASN A 85 15.66 -12.14 9.21
N ILE A 86 16.90 -11.79 9.54
CA ILE A 86 17.41 -11.94 10.91
C ILE A 86 16.57 -11.08 11.88
N GLU A 87 16.32 -9.81 11.55
CA GLU A 87 15.47 -8.93 12.36
C GLU A 87 14.02 -9.45 12.50
N ARG A 88 13.48 -10.13 11.47
CA ARG A 88 12.17 -10.79 11.55
C ARG A 88 12.16 -12.04 12.43
N GLU A 89 13.23 -12.83 12.40
CA GLU A 89 13.38 -14.00 13.26
C GLU A 89 13.60 -13.60 14.73
N ASP A 90 14.41 -12.58 14.98
CA ASP A 90 14.64 -12.02 16.32
C ASP A 90 13.34 -11.41 16.89
N ASN A 91 12.55 -10.70 16.09
CA ASN A 91 11.24 -10.20 16.53
C ASN A 91 10.22 -11.33 16.76
N LYS A 92 10.24 -12.40 15.96
CA LYS A 92 9.42 -13.60 16.23
C LYS A 92 9.84 -14.29 17.52
N ALA A 93 11.15 -14.42 17.77
CA ALA A 93 11.66 -15.01 19.01
C ALA A 93 11.32 -14.15 20.24
N GLN A 94 11.39 -12.83 20.13
CA GLN A 94 10.99 -11.91 21.22
C GLN A 94 9.47 -11.88 21.45
N THR A 95 8.67 -12.09 20.42
CA THR A 95 7.20 -12.20 20.53
C THR A 95 6.81 -13.51 21.18
N SER A 96 7.45 -14.64 20.83
CA SER A 96 7.19 -15.93 21.47
C SER A 96 7.62 -15.97 22.94
N VAL A 97 8.74 -15.33 23.31
CA VAL A 97 9.18 -15.23 24.73
C VAL A 97 8.25 -14.31 25.54
N LYS A 98 7.66 -13.26 24.93
CA LYS A 98 6.64 -12.44 25.60
C LYS A 98 5.28 -13.14 25.73
N GLU A 99 4.94 -14.03 24.82
CA GLU A 99 3.73 -14.86 24.91
C GLU A 99 3.87 -15.93 25.99
N GLU A 100 5.02 -16.62 26.11
CA GLU A 100 5.25 -17.60 27.19
C GLU A 100 5.24 -16.99 28.61
N VAL A 101 5.67 -15.73 28.76
CA VAL A 101 5.64 -15.05 30.08
C VAL A 101 4.24 -14.53 30.44
N LYS A 102 3.35 -14.37 29.43
CA LYS A 102 1.96 -13.91 29.63
C LYS A 102 0.95 -15.03 29.82
N GLU A 103 1.34 -16.29 29.49
CA GLU A 103 0.49 -17.49 29.65
C GLU A 103 0.36 -18.00 31.05
N ILE A 104 1.11 -17.43 32.04
CA ILE A 104 1.06 -17.88 33.45
C ILE A 104 0.01 -17.10 34.28
N GLU A 105 -0.62 -16.06 33.78
CA GLU A 105 -1.54 -15.22 34.58
C GLU A 105 -2.86 -14.80 33.92
N VAL A 106 -3.44 -15.57 33.03
CA VAL A 106 -4.88 -15.36 32.68
C VAL A 106 -5.56 -16.69 32.41
N GLN A 107 -6.22 -17.19 33.44
CA GLN A 107 -7.26 -18.21 33.26
C GLN A 107 -8.49 -17.64 32.54
N GLU A 108 -8.94 -18.46 31.60
CA GLU A 108 -10.32 -18.54 31.07
C GLU A 108 -11.03 -17.26 30.61
N SER A 109 -11.00 -17.05 29.28
CA SER A 109 -12.19 -16.56 28.58
C SER A 109 -12.15 -17.03 27.13
N THR A 110 -12.95 -18.05 26.85
CA THR A 110 -13.60 -18.47 25.60
C THR A 110 -12.82 -18.31 24.28
N ALA A 111 -12.50 -19.47 23.69
CA ALA A 111 -12.17 -19.63 22.28
C ALA A 111 -13.27 -19.00 21.41
N ASP A 112 -12.96 -17.83 20.85
CA ASP A 112 -13.77 -17.25 19.76
C ASP A 112 -13.18 -17.81 18.46
N THR A 113 -13.89 -18.74 17.87
CA THR A 113 -13.68 -19.17 16.49
C THR A 113 -13.80 -17.93 15.62
N ALA A 114 -12.66 -17.47 15.04
CA ALA A 114 -12.66 -16.40 14.07
C ALA A 114 -13.51 -16.86 12.86
N GLU A 115 -14.79 -16.51 12.83
CA GLU A 115 -15.63 -16.65 11.66
C GLU A 115 -14.97 -15.85 10.53
N GLU A 116 -14.73 -16.49 9.39
CA GLU A 116 -14.30 -15.81 8.18
C GLU A 116 -15.33 -14.75 7.83
N THR A 117 -15.04 -13.49 8.12
CA THR A 117 -15.96 -12.38 7.85
C THR A 117 -16.00 -12.18 6.34
N ASN A 118 -17.04 -12.70 5.70
CA ASN A 118 -17.32 -12.51 4.27
C ASN A 118 -18.12 -11.22 4.01
N GLU A 119 -18.32 -10.39 5.01
CA GLU A 119 -19.13 -9.17 4.94
C GLU A 119 -18.29 -7.98 5.40
N LEU A 120 -18.30 -6.91 4.62
CA LEU A 120 -17.63 -5.66 4.95
C LEU A 120 -18.67 -4.56 5.19
N TYR A 121 -18.46 -3.81 6.25
CA TYR A 121 -19.34 -2.75 6.69
C TYR A 121 -18.82 -1.38 6.26
N ALA A 122 -19.69 -0.38 6.22
CA ALA A 122 -19.28 0.97 5.85
C ALA A 122 -18.25 1.51 6.87
N PRO A 123 -17.06 1.94 6.41
CA PRO A 123 -16.05 2.49 7.30
C PRO A 123 -16.40 3.89 7.80
N MET A 124 -17.43 4.52 7.23
CA MET A 124 -17.86 5.87 7.62
C MET A 124 -19.32 6.12 7.20
N LYS A 125 -19.93 7.15 7.80
CA LYS A 125 -21.29 7.57 7.46
C LYS A 125 -21.33 8.34 6.15
N GLY A 126 -22.32 8.05 5.33
CA GLY A 126 -22.55 8.76 4.07
C GLY A 126 -23.30 7.95 3.02
N GLU A 127 -23.32 8.49 1.80
CA GLU A 127 -23.84 7.82 0.63
C GLU A 127 -22.76 6.90 0.05
N VAL A 128 -23.09 5.64 -0.17
CA VAL A 128 -22.21 4.59 -0.72
C VAL A 128 -22.58 4.28 -2.15
N LEU A 129 -21.64 4.43 -3.05
CA LEU A 129 -21.76 4.19 -4.50
C LEU A 129 -20.73 3.12 -4.91
N ASP A 130 -21.01 2.39 -5.99
CA ASP A 130 -19.96 1.57 -6.62
C ASP A 130 -18.76 2.46 -7.01
N VAL A 131 -17.55 1.96 -6.84
CA VAL A 131 -16.31 2.73 -7.09
C VAL A 131 -16.20 3.23 -8.54
N SER A 132 -16.85 2.58 -9.50
CA SER A 132 -16.92 3.06 -10.89
C SER A 132 -17.63 4.42 -11.03
N LYS A 133 -18.40 4.83 -10.02
CA LYS A 133 -19.05 6.15 -9.93
C LYS A 133 -18.19 7.20 -9.21
N SER A 134 -16.94 6.86 -8.89
CA SER A 134 -16.02 7.83 -8.28
C SER A 134 -15.77 9.02 -9.19
N ALA A 135 -15.62 10.19 -8.56
CA ALA A 135 -15.22 11.40 -9.27
C ALA A 135 -13.76 11.35 -9.77
N ASP A 136 -12.93 10.45 -9.23
CA ASP A 136 -11.55 10.23 -9.68
C ASP A 136 -11.49 9.07 -10.68
N PRO A 137 -11.07 9.33 -11.95
CA PRO A 137 -10.95 8.30 -12.99
C PRO A 137 -9.99 7.15 -12.62
N ALA A 138 -8.96 7.40 -11.80
CA ALA A 138 -8.03 6.35 -11.39
C ALA A 138 -8.72 5.29 -10.53
N PHE A 139 -9.59 5.70 -9.60
CA PHE A 139 -10.40 4.79 -8.80
C PHE A 139 -11.57 4.22 -9.60
N ALA A 140 -12.25 5.04 -10.40
CA ALA A 140 -13.38 4.61 -11.24
C ALA A 140 -13.02 3.50 -12.23
N SER A 141 -11.75 3.42 -12.66
CA SER A 141 -11.25 2.36 -13.54
C SER A 141 -11.14 0.98 -12.87
N LYS A 142 -11.32 0.90 -11.54
CA LYS A 142 -11.15 -0.31 -10.71
C LYS A 142 -9.73 -0.92 -10.77
N ALA A 143 -8.75 -0.20 -11.29
CA ALA A 143 -7.36 -0.69 -11.40
C ALA A 143 -6.69 -0.96 -10.03
N MET A 144 -7.19 -0.32 -8.97
CA MET A 144 -6.69 -0.50 -7.59
C MET A 144 -7.53 -1.46 -6.74
N GLY A 145 -8.53 -2.11 -7.33
CA GLY A 145 -9.43 -3.05 -6.68
C GLY A 145 -10.90 -2.72 -6.87
N GLU A 146 -11.75 -3.69 -6.57
CA GLU A 146 -13.20 -3.52 -6.48
C GLU A 146 -13.57 -2.85 -5.17
N GLY A 147 -14.68 -2.11 -5.13
CA GLY A 147 -15.15 -1.51 -3.89
C GLY A 147 -16.12 -0.37 -4.09
N VAL A 148 -16.10 0.57 -3.16
CA VAL A 148 -17.06 1.66 -3.09
C VAL A 148 -16.38 3.03 -3.00
N ALA A 149 -17.09 4.04 -3.52
CA ALA A 149 -16.85 5.46 -3.28
C ALA A 149 -17.91 5.96 -2.30
N ILE A 150 -17.50 6.61 -1.23
CA ILE A 150 -18.39 7.12 -0.18
C ILE A 150 -18.38 8.64 -0.21
N ASN A 151 -19.57 9.26 -0.35
CA ASN A 151 -19.77 10.68 -0.13
C ASN A 151 -20.03 10.91 1.36
N PRO A 152 -19.02 11.32 2.16
CA PRO A 152 -19.12 11.30 3.61
C PRO A 152 -20.00 12.42 4.17
N SER A 153 -20.75 12.11 5.22
CA SER A 153 -21.46 13.10 6.04
C SER A 153 -20.66 13.54 7.27
N GLU A 154 -19.63 12.75 7.66
CA GLU A 154 -18.71 13.07 8.76
C GLU A 154 -17.27 12.62 8.40
N GLY A 155 -16.27 13.30 8.94
CA GLY A 155 -14.86 13.03 8.65
C GLY A 155 -14.21 12.02 9.59
N VAL A 156 -14.91 10.92 9.93
CA VAL A 156 -14.38 9.87 10.82
C VAL A 156 -14.48 8.52 10.14
N ILE A 157 -13.38 7.77 10.20
CA ILE A 157 -13.26 6.44 9.59
C ILE A 157 -13.07 5.40 10.67
N TYR A 158 -13.81 4.29 10.54
CA TYR A 158 -13.83 3.17 11.46
C TYR A 158 -13.44 1.87 10.75
N ALA A 159 -13.04 0.86 11.51
CA ALA A 159 -12.71 -0.46 10.96
C ALA A 159 -13.96 -1.15 10.38
N PRO A 160 -13.93 -1.55 9.10
CA PRO A 160 -15.07 -2.17 8.42
C PRO A 160 -15.25 -3.65 8.80
N ALA A 161 -14.24 -4.25 9.39
CA ALA A 161 -14.18 -5.64 9.87
C ALA A 161 -12.97 -5.82 10.80
N ASP A 162 -12.89 -6.98 11.45
CA ASP A 162 -11.74 -7.36 12.27
C ASP A 162 -10.50 -7.61 11.40
N GLY A 163 -9.35 -7.09 11.81
CA GLY A 163 -8.12 -7.23 11.05
C GLY A 163 -6.89 -6.60 11.71
N THR A 164 -5.86 -6.41 10.91
CA THR A 164 -4.60 -5.77 11.33
C THR A 164 -4.28 -4.62 10.40
N ILE A 165 -3.90 -3.47 10.94
CA ILE A 165 -3.45 -2.32 10.15
C ILE A 165 -2.13 -2.69 9.46
N SER A 166 -2.16 -2.90 8.17
CA SER A 166 -0.98 -3.31 7.39
C SER A 166 -0.10 -2.14 6.98
N LEU A 167 -0.71 -0.96 6.78
CA LEU A 167 -0.02 0.25 6.34
C LEU A 167 -0.79 1.50 6.74
N ILE A 168 -0.06 2.53 7.18
CA ILE A 168 -0.56 3.92 7.25
C ILE A 168 0.37 4.78 6.41
N PHE A 169 -0.17 5.52 5.44
CA PHE A 169 0.63 6.43 4.63
C PHE A 169 1.17 7.59 5.48
N PRO A 170 2.40 8.08 5.21
CA PRO A 170 3.00 9.16 6.02
C PRO A 170 2.13 10.42 6.11
N THR A 171 1.37 10.72 5.07
CA THR A 171 0.40 11.83 5.00
C THR A 171 -0.98 11.47 5.58
N LYS A 172 -1.14 10.29 6.20
CA LYS A 172 -2.32 9.83 6.92
C LYS A 172 -3.64 9.78 6.11
N HIS A 173 -3.61 10.16 4.83
CA HIS A 173 -4.80 10.19 3.96
C HIS A 173 -5.26 8.80 3.52
N ALA A 174 -4.41 7.80 3.64
CA ALA A 174 -4.73 6.43 3.25
C ALA A 174 -4.15 5.40 4.21
N MET A 175 -4.85 4.26 4.36
CA MET A 175 -4.40 3.12 5.16
C MET A 175 -4.83 1.79 4.56
N GLY A 176 -4.01 0.77 4.82
CA GLY A 176 -4.29 -0.62 4.49
C GLY A 176 -4.70 -1.41 5.72
N ILE A 177 -5.61 -2.36 5.56
CA ILE A 177 -6.03 -3.32 6.58
C ILE A 177 -5.95 -4.70 5.97
N THR A 178 -5.31 -5.64 6.68
CA THR A 178 -5.34 -7.06 6.31
C THR A 178 -6.30 -7.78 7.24
N LEU A 179 -7.34 -8.40 6.67
CA LEU A 179 -8.29 -9.21 7.42
C LEU A 179 -7.64 -10.53 7.88
N ASN A 180 -8.24 -11.20 8.85
CA ASN A 180 -7.79 -12.51 9.31
C ASN A 180 -7.77 -13.59 8.20
N SER A 181 -8.63 -13.44 7.19
CA SER A 181 -8.65 -14.24 5.94
C SER A 181 -7.50 -13.94 4.97
N GLY A 182 -6.66 -12.94 5.25
CA GLY A 182 -5.58 -12.48 4.37
C GLY A 182 -6.02 -11.51 3.27
N ILE A 183 -7.31 -11.17 3.19
CA ILE A 183 -7.84 -10.16 2.25
C ILE A 183 -7.26 -8.80 2.59
N GLU A 184 -6.82 -8.05 1.58
CA GLU A 184 -6.25 -6.73 1.75
C GLU A 184 -7.27 -5.64 1.38
N LEU A 185 -7.51 -4.74 2.31
CA LEU A 185 -8.40 -3.58 2.15
C LEU A 185 -7.58 -2.30 2.07
N LEU A 186 -8.04 -1.33 1.29
CA LEU A 186 -7.49 0.02 1.22
C LEU A 186 -8.58 1.04 1.48
N ILE A 187 -8.33 1.96 2.39
CA ILE A 187 -9.15 3.15 2.62
C ILE A 187 -8.34 4.37 2.19
N HIS A 188 -8.93 5.23 1.36
CA HIS A 188 -8.30 6.46 0.87
C HIS A 188 -9.25 7.63 1.11
N ALA A 189 -8.93 8.46 2.09
CA ALA A 189 -9.78 9.55 2.58
C ALA A 189 -9.61 10.82 1.72
N GLY A 190 -10.63 11.13 0.95
CA GLY A 190 -10.66 12.26 0.01
C GLY A 190 -9.89 12.01 -1.28
N ILE A 191 -10.12 12.84 -2.28
CA ILE A 191 -9.42 12.82 -3.57
C ILE A 191 -8.33 13.89 -3.55
N ASP A 192 -7.13 13.57 -4.02
CA ASP A 192 -5.94 14.43 -4.07
C ASP A 192 -5.42 14.91 -2.70
N THR A 193 -5.95 14.38 -1.61
CA THR A 193 -5.63 14.80 -0.22
C THR A 193 -4.20 14.47 0.22
N VAL A 194 -3.49 13.62 -0.53
CA VAL A 194 -2.03 13.43 -0.37
C VAL A 194 -1.27 14.78 -0.41
N LYS A 195 -1.76 15.73 -1.20
CA LYS A 195 -1.19 17.09 -1.37
C LYS A 195 -1.34 17.96 -0.12
N MET A 196 -2.17 17.55 0.85
CA MET A 196 -2.32 18.23 2.14
C MET A 196 -1.18 17.91 3.13
N GLU A 197 -0.30 16.96 2.79
CA GLU A 197 0.86 16.59 3.61
C GLU A 197 0.50 16.20 5.05
N GLY A 198 -0.67 15.60 5.23
CA GLY A 198 -1.21 15.16 6.53
C GLY A 198 -1.91 16.25 7.35
N LYS A 199 -1.99 17.47 6.86
CA LYS A 199 -2.70 18.56 7.54
C LYS A 199 -4.21 18.26 7.56
N GLY A 200 -4.82 18.33 8.75
CA GLY A 200 -6.21 18.00 8.94
C GLY A 200 -6.50 16.49 9.07
N PHE A 201 -5.47 15.64 9.13
CA PHE A 201 -5.62 14.19 9.32
C PHE A 201 -5.03 13.74 10.66
N GLU A 202 -5.77 12.90 11.37
CA GLU A 202 -5.36 12.30 12.64
C GLU A 202 -5.62 10.79 12.60
N THR A 203 -4.63 9.99 13.03
CA THR A 203 -4.76 8.53 13.14
C THR A 203 -4.82 8.12 14.60
N PHE A 204 -5.68 7.15 14.92
CA PHE A 204 -5.91 6.62 16.27
C PHE A 204 -5.30 5.23 16.46
N VAL A 205 -4.67 4.71 15.44
CA VAL A 205 -4.03 3.40 15.39
C VAL A 205 -2.64 3.51 14.77
N GLU A 206 -1.83 2.48 14.97
CA GLU A 206 -0.49 2.35 14.39
C GLU A 206 -0.41 1.15 13.44
N THR A 207 0.58 1.15 12.54
CA THR A 207 0.85 -0.01 11.68
C THR A 207 1.20 -1.22 12.56
N GLY A 208 0.55 -2.36 12.30
CA GLY A 208 0.66 -3.58 13.08
C GLY A 208 -0.40 -3.73 14.18
N ALA A 209 -1.20 -2.69 14.47
CA ALA A 209 -2.27 -2.77 15.46
C ALA A 209 -3.39 -3.72 14.98
N LYS A 210 -3.87 -4.57 15.88
CA LYS A 210 -5.11 -5.35 15.68
C LYS A 210 -6.31 -4.44 15.96
N VAL A 211 -7.28 -4.48 15.08
CA VAL A 211 -8.52 -3.69 15.17
C VAL A 211 -9.74 -4.60 15.06
N LYS A 212 -10.81 -4.21 15.74
CA LYS A 212 -12.13 -4.83 15.61
C LYS A 212 -13.05 -3.94 14.82
N LYS A 213 -14.07 -4.53 14.18
CA LYS A 213 -15.14 -3.77 13.52
C LYS A 213 -15.63 -2.64 14.43
N GLY A 214 -15.68 -1.43 13.90
CA GLY A 214 -16.14 -0.23 14.61
C GLY A 214 -15.06 0.51 15.41
N ASP A 215 -13.83 0.01 15.49
CA ASP A 215 -12.73 0.77 16.08
C ASP A 215 -12.42 2.01 15.26
N LYS A 216 -12.22 3.15 15.92
CA LYS A 216 -11.87 4.41 15.26
C LYS A 216 -10.45 4.35 14.72
N LEU A 217 -10.28 4.54 13.42
CA LEU A 217 -9.00 4.43 12.74
C LEU A 217 -8.35 5.77 12.43
N LEU A 218 -9.15 6.67 11.84
CA LEU A 218 -8.68 7.94 11.31
C LEU A 218 -9.80 8.97 11.39
N SER A 219 -9.44 10.25 11.55
CA SER A 219 -10.34 11.36 11.28
C SER A 219 -9.67 12.40 10.38
N PHE A 220 -10.49 13.13 9.63
CA PHE A 220 -10.03 14.23 8.81
C PHE A 220 -11.00 15.40 8.81
N ASP A 221 -10.45 16.60 8.70
CA ASP A 221 -11.21 17.84 8.65
C ASP A 221 -11.78 18.07 7.25
N MET A 222 -13.08 17.76 7.09
CA MET A 222 -13.78 17.87 5.81
C MET A 222 -13.86 19.31 5.29
N ASP A 223 -13.96 20.28 6.20
CA ASP A 223 -14.05 21.69 5.82
C ASP A 223 -12.69 22.21 5.34
N LEU A 224 -11.62 21.82 6.01
CA LEU A 224 -10.26 22.11 5.56
C LEU A 224 -9.96 21.46 4.19
N VAL A 225 -10.40 20.22 3.96
CA VAL A 225 -10.26 19.53 2.66
C VAL A 225 -10.93 20.35 1.55
N LYS A 226 -12.17 20.79 1.77
CA LYS A 226 -12.95 21.62 0.83
C LYS A 226 -12.31 23.01 0.64
N GLU A 227 -11.85 23.64 1.73
CA GLU A 227 -11.17 24.96 1.69
C GLU A 227 -9.91 24.91 0.81
N LYS A 228 -9.17 23.78 0.84
CA LYS A 228 -7.98 23.55 0.01
C LYS A 228 -8.32 23.18 -1.44
N GLY A 229 -9.60 23.08 -1.79
CA GLY A 229 -10.06 22.77 -3.15
C GLY A 229 -10.05 21.28 -3.47
N TYR A 230 -9.94 20.40 -2.48
CA TYR A 230 -9.98 18.95 -2.64
C TYR A 230 -11.39 18.39 -2.37
N GLN A 231 -11.62 17.14 -2.77
CA GLN A 231 -12.89 16.47 -2.56
C GLN A 231 -12.83 15.54 -1.36
N THR A 232 -13.91 15.44 -0.61
CA THR A 232 -14.03 14.59 0.58
C THR A 232 -14.44 13.16 0.26
N GLN A 233 -14.81 12.87 -1.01
CA GLN A 233 -15.21 11.52 -1.42
C GLN A 233 -14.11 10.51 -1.07
N THR A 234 -14.46 9.49 -0.30
CA THR A 234 -13.52 8.52 0.29
C THR A 234 -13.69 7.18 -0.40
N MET A 235 -12.59 6.55 -0.81
CA MET A 235 -12.60 5.23 -1.43
C MET A 235 -12.36 4.16 -0.39
N PHE A 236 -13.16 3.09 -0.46
CA PHE A 236 -12.95 1.87 0.29
C PHE A 236 -12.93 0.68 -0.67
N LEU A 237 -11.74 0.06 -0.80
CA LEU A 237 -11.44 -0.92 -1.83
C LEU A 237 -10.98 -2.23 -1.23
N VAL A 238 -11.30 -3.34 -1.89
CA VAL A 238 -10.67 -4.64 -1.72
C VAL A 238 -9.50 -4.70 -2.69
N ALA A 239 -8.30 -4.42 -2.20
CA ALA A 239 -7.08 -4.35 -3.01
C ALA A 239 -6.58 -5.74 -3.42
N ASP A 240 -6.82 -6.76 -2.57
CA ASP A 240 -6.56 -8.17 -2.89
C ASP A 240 -7.64 -9.04 -2.23
N ALA A 241 -8.53 -9.56 -3.05
CA ALA A 241 -9.67 -10.39 -2.61
C ALA A 241 -9.30 -11.86 -2.35
N LYS A 242 -8.04 -12.28 -2.58
CA LYS A 242 -7.59 -13.69 -2.47
C LYS A 242 -8.42 -14.67 -3.30
N GLY A 243 -8.87 -14.22 -4.47
CA GLY A 243 -9.67 -15.03 -5.40
C GLY A 243 -11.17 -15.04 -5.13
N LYS A 244 -11.64 -14.30 -4.13
CA LYS A 244 -13.08 -14.12 -3.87
C LYS A 244 -13.66 -13.04 -4.80
N GLU A 245 -14.93 -13.19 -5.17
CA GLU A 245 -15.69 -12.18 -5.88
C GLU A 245 -16.19 -11.10 -4.90
N VAL A 246 -16.10 -9.83 -5.29
CA VAL A 246 -16.58 -8.70 -4.48
C VAL A 246 -17.92 -8.23 -4.99
N GLU A 247 -18.97 -8.41 -4.21
CA GLU A 247 -20.30 -7.88 -4.48
C GLU A 247 -20.50 -6.57 -3.73
N VAL A 248 -20.77 -5.49 -4.45
CA VAL A 248 -21.00 -4.15 -3.89
C VAL A 248 -22.48 -3.94 -3.59
N ILE A 249 -22.81 -3.35 -2.45
CA ILE A 249 -24.16 -2.97 -2.00
C ILE A 249 -24.17 -1.46 -1.81
N GLU A 250 -24.85 -0.74 -2.71
CA GLU A 250 -25.01 0.73 -2.59
C GLU A 250 -26.03 1.09 -1.50
N ALA A 251 -25.81 2.23 -0.83
CA ALA A 251 -26.69 2.73 0.21
C ALA A 251 -26.69 4.26 0.24
N THR A 252 -27.87 4.86 0.42
CA THR A 252 -28.04 6.33 0.47
C THR A 252 -27.59 6.92 1.81
N ASN A 253 -27.78 6.20 2.92
CA ASN A 253 -27.43 6.62 4.27
C ASN A 253 -26.80 5.45 5.02
N ALA A 254 -25.54 5.18 4.71
CA ALA A 254 -24.80 4.16 5.42
C ALA A 254 -24.26 4.68 6.76
N ASP A 255 -24.16 3.78 7.71
CA ASP A 255 -23.45 3.93 8.98
C ASP A 255 -22.55 2.70 9.20
N ASN A 256 -21.81 2.67 10.31
CA ASN A 256 -20.84 1.61 10.58
C ASN A 256 -21.44 0.20 10.75
N ASP A 257 -22.76 0.06 10.80
CA ASP A 257 -23.48 -1.21 10.86
C ASP A 257 -24.12 -1.59 9.52
N THR A 258 -23.98 -0.72 8.52
CA THR A 258 -24.50 -0.96 7.17
C THR A 258 -23.52 -1.83 6.38
N LYS A 259 -23.97 -2.99 5.91
CA LYS A 259 -23.20 -3.85 4.99
C LYS A 259 -23.13 -3.19 3.62
N ILE A 260 -21.93 -3.08 3.08
CA ILE A 260 -21.68 -2.44 1.78
C ILE A 260 -20.92 -3.30 0.79
N MET A 261 -20.28 -4.38 1.26
CA MET A 261 -19.66 -5.38 0.37
C MET A 261 -19.82 -6.78 0.96
N LYS A 262 -19.90 -7.75 0.06
CA LYS A 262 -19.89 -9.18 0.36
C LYS A 262 -18.82 -9.88 -0.48
N LEU A 263 -18.06 -10.76 0.16
CA LEU A 263 -16.99 -11.56 -0.44
C LEU A 263 -17.53 -12.97 -0.66
N LYS A 264 -17.54 -13.46 -1.91
CA LYS A 264 -18.09 -14.78 -2.32
C LYS A 264 -16.99 -15.71 -2.81
#